data_0ef981176f38c82eb5b35b473cde72d5
#
_entry.id   0ef981176f38c82eb5b35b473cde72d5
#
_cell.length_a   1.000
_cell.length_b   1.000
_cell.length_c   1.000
_cell.angle_alpha   90.00
_cell.angle_beta   90.00
_cell.angle_gamma   90.00
#
_symmetry.space_group_name_H-M   'P 1'
#
loop_
_entity.id
_entity.type
_entity.pdbx_description
1 polymer ?
#
loop_
_entity_poly.entity_id
_entity_poly.type
_entity_poly.pdbx_seq_one_letter_code
_entity_poly.pdbx_strand_id
1 'polypeptide(L)'
;HRYGRRQRQMCIRDRDVYDASAQNKFTVISTFAGGGGSSTGYRLAGGKILCVNEFVQEARNTYSENFPNTPILPDDIKQLTGQELLDAGEIGIGEVDILDGSPPCSAFSMAGSVVQGGGHSKGFGKTKNYSDGKKVENIEDLFFEFLRVAEYIKPRVIVGENVAGLTMGEAKEYYLSL
;
A
#
# COMPACT_ATOMS: atom_id res chain seq x y z
N HIS A 1 18.13 32.75 -17.18
CA HIS A 1 16.87 32.30 -17.83
C HIS A 1 16.79 30.79 -18.14
N ARG A 2 17.87 30.01 -18.05
CA ARG A 2 17.86 28.56 -18.28
C ARG A 2 17.45 27.71 -17.02
N TYR A 3 17.61 28.25 -15.82
CA TYR A 3 17.30 27.55 -14.59
C TYR A 3 15.80 27.37 -14.33
N GLY A 4 14.97 28.31 -14.74
CA GLY A 4 13.53 28.27 -14.51
C GLY A 4 12.77 27.20 -15.33
N ARG A 5 13.33 26.73 -16.45
CA ARG A 5 12.70 25.68 -17.27
C ARG A 5 12.97 24.25 -16.72
N ARG A 6 14.13 24.02 -16.10
CA ARG A 6 14.45 22.69 -15.52
C ARG A 6 13.64 22.42 -14.25
N GLN A 7 13.39 23.43 -13.41
CA GLN A 7 12.54 23.25 -12.23
C GLN A 7 11.10 22.91 -12.58
N ARG A 8 10.55 23.45 -13.67
CA ARG A 8 9.18 23.13 -14.12
C ARG A 8 9.02 21.70 -14.66
N GLN A 9 10.11 21.06 -15.07
CA GLN A 9 10.07 19.66 -15.55
C GLN A 9 10.15 18.63 -14.42
N MET A 10 10.47 19.03 -13.19
CA MET A 10 10.54 18.14 -12.02
C MET A 10 9.27 18.14 -11.18
N CYS A 11 8.31 19.05 -11.42
CA CYS A 11 7.04 19.08 -10.70
C CYS A 11 6.03 18.16 -11.39
N ILE A 12 5.57 17.15 -10.69
CA ILE A 12 4.41 16.35 -11.08
C ILE A 12 3.20 17.26 -10.96
N ARG A 13 2.43 17.40 -12.04
CA ARG A 13 1.16 18.14 -12.03
C ARG A 13 0.00 17.16 -12.08
N ASP A 14 -1.10 17.48 -11.41
CA ASP A 14 -2.30 16.64 -11.38
C ASP A 14 -2.75 16.26 -12.79
N ARG A 15 -2.65 17.20 -13.73
CA ARG A 15 -2.99 16.95 -15.13
C ARG A 15 -2.09 15.89 -15.78
N ASP A 16 -0.80 15.87 -15.47
CA ASP A 16 0.12 14.87 -16.03
C ASP A 16 -0.24 13.46 -15.53
N VAL A 17 -0.65 13.35 -14.27
CA VAL A 17 -1.13 12.10 -13.65
C VAL A 17 -2.44 11.64 -14.29
N TYR A 18 -3.39 12.57 -14.50
CA TYR A 18 -4.67 12.28 -15.11
C TYR A 18 -4.52 11.82 -16.57
N ASP A 19 -3.78 12.59 -17.38
CA ASP A 19 -3.56 12.31 -18.81
C ASP A 19 -2.82 10.97 -19.01
N ALA A 20 -1.85 10.67 -18.15
CA ALA A 20 -1.14 9.40 -18.19
C ALA A 20 -2.03 8.22 -17.80
N SER A 21 -2.82 8.35 -16.73
CA SER A 21 -3.74 7.30 -16.26
C SER A 21 -4.83 6.96 -17.28
N ALA A 22 -5.26 7.93 -18.08
CA ALA A 22 -6.24 7.73 -19.14
C ALA A 22 -5.79 6.73 -20.25
N GLN A 23 -4.48 6.40 -20.29
CA GLN A 23 -3.95 5.42 -21.23
C GLN A 23 -4.37 3.97 -20.89
N ASN A 24 -4.77 3.69 -19.66
CA ASN A 24 -5.26 2.38 -19.19
C ASN A 24 -4.38 1.18 -19.65
N LYS A 25 -3.06 1.32 -19.56
CA LYS A 25 -2.12 0.29 -20.03
C LYS A 25 -2.16 -0.98 -19.20
N PHE A 26 -2.50 -0.86 -17.93
CA PHE A 26 -2.61 -1.94 -16.95
C PHE A 26 -3.51 -1.52 -15.79
N THR A 27 -4.02 -2.49 -15.07
CA THR A 27 -4.92 -2.32 -13.93
C THR A 27 -4.20 -2.56 -12.61
N VAL A 28 -4.56 -1.82 -11.57
CA VAL A 28 -3.97 -1.93 -10.23
C VAL A 28 -5.06 -1.94 -9.16
N ILE A 29 -4.97 -2.86 -8.22
CA ILE A 29 -5.61 -2.77 -6.90
C ILE A 29 -4.51 -2.50 -5.89
N SER A 30 -4.68 -1.49 -5.02
CA SER A 30 -3.68 -1.12 -4.03
C SER A 30 -4.22 -1.26 -2.61
N THR A 31 -3.54 -2.05 -1.78
CA THR A 31 -3.83 -2.18 -0.35
C THR A 31 -2.82 -1.36 0.45
N PHE A 32 -3.20 -0.94 1.66
CA PHE A 32 -2.39 -0.02 2.48
C PHE A 32 -2.00 1.26 1.72
N ALA A 33 -2.96 1.82 0.99
CA ALA A 33 -2.71 2.84 -0.04
C ALA A 33 -2.19 4.18 0.50
N GLY A 34 -2.31 4.43 1.82
CA GLY A 34 -1.89 5.69 2.44
C GLY A 34 -2.56 6.90 1.78
N GLY A 35 -1.81 7.98 1.60
CA GLY A 35 -2.27 9.18 0.87
C GLY A 35 -2.19 9.10 -0.66
N GLY A 36 -1.84 7.92 -1.23
CA GLY A 36 -1.83 7.68 -2.67
C GLY A 36 -0.49 7.88 -3.38
N GLY A 37 0.63 7.74 -2.68
CA GLY A 37 1.97 7.89 -3.27
C GLY A 37 2.26 6.89 -4.37
N SER A 38 2.14 5.57 -4.11
CA SER A 38 2.30 4.52 -5.12
C SER A 38 1.24 4.62 -6.21
N SER A 39 -0.01 4.95 -5.85
CA SER A 39 -1.09 5.20 -6.83
C SER A 39 -0.73 6.29 -7.83
N THR A 40 -0.08 7.38 -7.38
CA THR A 40 0.43 8.44 -8.25
C THR A 40 1.47 7.87 -9.22
N GLY A 41 2.42 7.06 -8.74
CA GLY A 41 3.44 6.43 -9.56
C GLY A 41 2.86 5.52 -10.64
N TYR A 42 1.91 4.64 -10.27
CA TYR A 42 1.24 3.77 -11.24
C TYR A 42 0.45 4.56 -12.29
N ARG A 43 -0.27 5.62 -11.88
CA ARG A 43 -1.00 6.49 -12.80
C ARG A 43 -0.07 7.19 -13.79
N LEU A 44 1.08 7.69 -13.34
CA LEU A 44 2.09 8.30 -14.21
C LEU A 44 2.68 7.30 -15.21
N ALA A 45 2.75 6.01 -14.85
CA ALA A 45 3.14 4.95 -15.76
C ALA A 45 2.04 4.54 -16.76
N GLY A 46 0.85 5.11 -16.64
CA GLY A 46 -0.31 4.81 -17.50
C GLY A 46 -1.25 3.77 -16.93
N GLY A 47 -1.11 3.41 -15.65
CA GLY A 47 -1.97 2.46 -14.96
C GLY A 47 -3.32 3.06 -14.52
N LYS A 48 -4.35 2.22 -14.50
CA LYS A 48 -5.66 2.52 -13.92
C LYS A 48 -5.75 1.90 -12.53
N ILE A 49 -5.92 2.73 -11.50
CA ILE A 49 -6.23 2.24 -10.16
C ILE A 49 -7.73 1.94 -10.12
N LEU A 50 -8.08 0.68 -9.89
CA LEU A 50 -9.47 0.21 -9.86
C LEU A 50 -10.13 0.53 -8.52
N CYS A 51 -9.49 0.14 -7.43
CA CYS A 51 -9.89 0.47 -6.06
C CYS A 51 -8.67 0.41 -5.14
N VAL A 52 -8.84 0.91 -3.93
CA VAL A 52 -7.81 0.82 -2.88
C VAL A 52 -8.42 0.41 -1.54
N ASN A 53 -7.58 -0.21 -0.71
CA ASN A 53 -7.89 -0.43 0.70
C ASN A 53 -6.98 0.44 1.55
N GLU A 54 -7.58 1.23 2.45
CA GLU A 54 -6.86 2.03 3.44
C GLU A 54 -7.68 2.13 4.74
N PHE A 55 -7.09 1.64 5.81
CA PHE A 55 -7.75 1.53 7.12
C PHE A 55 -7.78 2.85 7.90
N VAL A 56 -6.76 3.71 7.72
CA VAL A 56 -6.58 4.95 8.50
C VAL A 56 -7.40 6.09 7.91
N GLN A 57 -8.25 6.73 8.71
CA GLN A 57 -9.19 7.76 8.25
C GLN A 57 -8.47 8.97 7.63
N GLU A 58 -7.40 9.46 8.26
CA GLU A 58 -6.66 10.63 7.80
C GLU A 58 -5.99 10.37 6.43
N ALA A 59 -5.48 9.14 6.25
CA ALA A 59 -4.91 8.72 4.98
C ALA A 59 -5.99 8.64 3.89
N ARG A 60 -7.18 8.09 4.21
CA ARG A 60 -8.32 8.07 3.29
C ARG A 60 -8.78 9.47 2.89
N ASN A 61 -8.82 10.41 3.84
CA ASN A 61 -9.19 11.80 3.53
C ASN A 61 -8.22 12.38 2.52
N THR A 62 -6.91 12.23 2.75
CA THR A 62 -5.86 12.68 1.82
C THR A 62 -5.97 11.97 0.46
N TYR A 63 -6.23 10.65 0.47
CA TYR A 63 -6.40 9.89 -0.76
C TYR A 63 -7.59 10.39 -1.58
N SER A 64 -8.75 10.60 -0.93
CA SER A 64 -9.97 11.08 -1.57
C SER A 64 -9.83 12.48 -2.18
N GLU A 65 -9.06 13.36 -1.55
CA GLU A 65 -8.76 14.69 -2.10
C GLU A 65 -7.92 14.58 -3.37
N ASN A 66 -6.94 13.66 -3.39
CA ASN A 66 -6.08 13.45 -4.56
C ASN A 66 -6.78 12.67 -5.69
N PHE A 67 -7.63 11.71 -5.33
CA PHE A 67 -8.25 10.76 -6.27
C PHE A 67 -9.74 10.55 -5.97
N PRO A 68 -10.59 11.57 -6.17
CA PRO A 68 -12.00 11.56 -5.72
C PRO A 68 -12.86 10.48 -6.38
N ASN A 69 -12.43 9.95 -7.52
CA ASN A 69 -13.19 8.95 -8.30
C ASN A 69 -12.69 7.51 -8.08
N THR A 70 -11.77 7.29 -7.15
CA THR A 70 -11.27 5.93 -6.87
C THR A 70 -12.01 5.36 -5.66
N PRO A 71 -12.67 4.20 -5.78
CA PRO A 71 -13.29 3.51 -4.65
C PRO A 71 -12.27 3.20 -3.55
N ILE A 72 -12.62 3.48 -2.30
CA ILE A 72 -11.78 3.21 -1.12
C ILE A 72 -12.54 2.29 -0.18
N LEU A 73 -11.97 1.13 0.13
CA LEU A 73 -12.47 0.21 1.14
C LEU A 73 -11.82 0.54 2.48
N PRO A 74 -12.60 0.92 3.51
CA PRO A 74 -12.07 1.43 4.78
C PRO A 74 -11.77 0.36 5.81
N ASP A 75 -12.02 -0.90 5.49
CA ASP A 75 -12.00 -2.00 6.44
C ASP A 75 -10.57 -2.47 6.74
N ASP A 76 -10.39 -3.10 7.92
CA ASP A 76 -9.15 -3.80 8.23
C ASP A 76 -8.95 -4.94 7.23
N ILE A 77 -7.78 -5.03 6.63
CA ILE A 77 -7.46 -6.09 5.67
C ILE A 77 -7.68 -7.51 6.24
N LYS A 78 -7.60 -7.67 7.57
CA LYS A 78 -7.90 -8.92 8.26
C LYS A 78 -9.37 -9.36 8.10
N GLN A 79 -10.27 -8.41 7.87
CA GLN A 79 -11.70 -8.62 7.67
C GLN A 79 -12.11 -8.55 6.20
N LEU A 80 -11.30 -7.87 5.40
CA LEU A 80 -11.56 -7.65 3.97
C LEU A 80 -11.34 -8.93 3.18
N THR A 81 -12.28 -9.27 2.32
CA THR A 81 -12.17 -10.38 1.39
C THR A 81 -11.60 -9.92 0.04
N GLY A 82 -10.95 -10.85 -0.67
CA GLY A 82 -10.51 -10.58 -2.05
C GLY A 82 -11.69 -10.29 -2.99
N GLN A 83 -12.88 -10.89 -2.72
CA GLN A 83 -14.09 -10.65 -3.52
C GLN A 83 -14.56 -9.20 -3.39
N GLU A 84 -14.58 -8.62 -2.20
CA GLU A 84 -14.98 -7.21 -2.00
C GLU A 84 -14.08 -6.25 -2.77
N LEU A 85 -12.77 -6.55 -2.87
CA LEU A 85 -11.84 -5.77 -3.69
C LEU A 85 -12.13 -5.91 -5.18
N LEU A 86 -12.44 -7.12 -5.65
CA LEU A 86 -12.80 -7.37 -7.04
C LEU A 86 -14.12 -6.68 -7.41
N ASP A 87 -15.12 -6.75 -6.53
CA ASP A 87 -16.42 -6.10 -6.72
C ASP A 87 -16.28 -4.56 -6.77
N ALA A 88 -15.50 -3.98 -5.85
CA ALA A 88 -15.21 -2.54 -5.86
C ALA A 88 -14.40 -2.09 -7.08
N GLY A 89 -13.55 -2.95 -7.62
CA GLY A 89 -12.77 -2.72 -8.83
C GLY A 89 -13.52 -3.04 -10.13
N GLU A 90 -14.71 -3.63 -10.04
CA GLU A 90 -15.51 -4.10 -11.19
C GLU A 90 -14.71 -5.03 -12.12
N ILE A 91 -13.97 -6.00 -11.54
CA ILE A 91 -13.05 -6.87 -12.26
C ILE A 91 -13.14 -8.31 -11.75
N GLY A 92 -12.79 -9.29 -12.59
CA GLY A 92 -12.80 -10.71 -12.26
C GLY A 92 -11.50 -11.23 -11.65
N ILE A 93 -11.58 -12.44 -11.08
CA ILE A 93 -10.40 -13.18 -10.59
C ILE A 93 -9.42 -13.44 -11.74
N GLY A 94 -8.14 -13.15 -11.54
CA GLY A 94 -7.09 -13.34 -12.54
C GLY A 94 -6.99 -12.26 -13.60
N GLU A 95 -7.83 -11.22 -13.55
CA GLU A 95 -7.84 -10.13 -14.53
C GLU A 95 -7.09 -8.88 -14.05
N VAL A 96 -6.72 -8.81 -12.76
CA VAL A 96 -5.94 -7.71 -12.21
C VAL A 96 -4.48 -7.85 -12.65
N ASP A 97 -3.92 -6.80 -13.25
CA ASP A 97 -2.51 -6.84 -13.64
C ASP A 97 -1.57 -6.74 -12.44
N ILE A 98 -1.81 -5.80 -11.52
CA ILE A 98 -0.95 -5.56 -10.36
C ILE A 98 -1.79 -5.49 -9.08
N LEU A 99 -1.41 -6.28 -8.09
CA LEU A 99 -1.79 -6.06 -6.69
C LEU A 99 -0.61 -5.42 -5.97
N ASP A 100 -0.79 -4.19 -5.50
CA ASP A 100 0.19 -3.41 -4.75
C ASP A 100 -0.15 -3.40 -3.26
N GLY A 101 0.87 -3.43 -2.40
CA GLY A 101 0.69 -3.28 -0.97
C GLY A 101 1.97 -2.95 -0.22
N SER A 102 1.86 -2.06 0.77
CA SER A 102 2.94 -1.73 1.70
C SER A 102 2.49 -1.95 3.15
N PRO A 103 2.37 -3.23 3.58
CA PRO A 103 1.97 -3.55 4.95
C PRO A 103 2.91 -2.89 5.95
N PRO A 104 2.39 -2.30 7.05
CA PRO A 104 3.22 -1.60 8.02
C PRO A 104 4.22 -2.54 8.68
N CYS A 105 5.48 -2.13 8.71
CA CYS A 105 6.62 -2.89 9.21
C CYS A 105 7.24 -2.28 10.46
N SER A 106 6.48 -1.52 11.25
CA SER A 106 7.00 -0.84 12.45
C SER A 106 7.62 -1.79 13.49
N ALA A 107 7.33 -3.09 13.41
CA ALA A 107 7.98 -4.12 14.19
C ALA A 107 9.46 -4.32 13.83
N PHE A 108 9.82 -4.12 12.56
CA PHE A 108 11.16 -4.44 12.00
C PHE A 108 11.94 -3.20 11.56
N SER A 109 11.37 -1.98 11.68
CA SER A 109 12.06 -0.77 11.30
C SER A 109 13.12 -0.38 12.34
N MET A 110 14.31 0.00 11.91
CA MET A 110 15.37 0.50 12.79
C MET A 110 14.94 1.75 13.57
N ALA A 111 14.07 2.58 13.00
CA ALA A 111 13.50 3.75 13.67
C ALA A 111 12.61 3.39 14.88
N GLY A 112 11.92 2.26 14.84
CA GLY A 112 11.13 1.76 15.96
C GLY A 112 11.97 1.26 17.14
N SER A 113 13.23 0.87 16.92
CA SER A 113 14.12 0.41 17.99
C SER A 113 14.79 1.55 18.76
N VAL A 114 14.94 2.74 18.16
CA VAL A 114 15.59 3.90 18.77
C VAL A 114 14.67 4.61 19.77
N VAL A 115 13.35 4.55 19.61
CA VAL A 115 12.37 5.22 20.48
C VAL A 115 12.14 4.49 21.80
N GLN A 116 12.56 3.23 21.94
CA GLN A 116 12.29 2.40 23.14
C GLN A 116 13.53 2.08 23.99
N GLY A 117 14.51 2.97 24.08
CA GLY A 117 15.55 2.89 25.11
C GLY A 117 16.32 1.56 25.13
N GLY A 118 17.13 1.30 24.10
CA GLY A 118 18.33 0.46 24.22
C GLY A 118 18.18 -1.04 24.48
N GLY A 119 17.00 -1.60 24.39
CA GLY A 119 16.78 -3.05 24.46
C GLY A 119 16.34 -3.60 23.11
N HIS A 120 17.06 -4.58 22.57
CA HIS A 120 16.61 -5.36 21.41
C HIS A 120 15.38 -6.19 21.78
N SER A 121 14.20 -5.58 21.97
CA SER A 121 12.97 -6.33 22.11
C SER A 121 12.54 -6.80 20.72
N LYS A 122 12.65 -8.10 20.50
CA LYS A 122 12.24 -8.82 19.30
C LYS A 122 10.81 -8.44 18.93
N GLY A 123 10.61 -8.12 17.64
CA GLY A 123 9.49 -7.33 17.14
C GLY A 123 8.13 -8.01 16.99
N PHE A 124 7.95 -9.24 17.45
CA PHE A 124 6.67 -9.97 17.31
C PHE A 124 5.65 -9.56 18.39
N GLY A 125 4.36 -9.59 18.04
CA GLY A 125 3.26 -9.29 18.98
C GLY A 125 3.05 -7.79 19.24
N LYS A 126 3.50 -6.89 18.36
CA LYS A 126 3.33 -5.44 18.56
C LYS A 126 1.93 -4.98 18.15
N THR A 127 1.41 -4.08 18.98
CA THR A 127 0.17 -3.36 18.72
C THR A 127 0.49 -1.95 18.19
N LYS A 128 -0.15 -1.56 17.11
CA LYS A 128 -0.10 -0.19 16.60
C LYS A 128 -1.39 0.53 16.94
N ASN A 129 -1.27 1.71 17.58
CA ASN A 129 -2.37 2.61 17.81
C ASN A 129 -2.34 3.70 16.75
N TYR A 130 -3.50 4.01 16.18
CA TYR A 130 -3.67 5.08 15.20
C TYR A 130 -4.31 6.31 15.86
N SER A 131 -4.16 7.47 15.23
CA SER A 131 -4.67 8.75 15.72
C SER A 131 -6.19 8.79 15.84
N ASP A 132 -6.91 8.00 15.03
CA ASP A 132 -8.36 7.84 15.06
C ASP A 132 -8.87 6.87 16.17
N GLY A 133 -7.96 6.41 17.05
CA GLY A 133 -8.27 5.50 18.17
C GLY A 133 -8.30 4.02 17.79
N LYS A 134 -8.12 3.68 16.52
CA LYS A 134 -8.04 2.28 16.08
C LYS A 134 -6.77 1.61 16.57
N LYS A 135 -6.88 0.32 16.86
CA LYS A 135 -5.76 -0.56 17.25
C LYS A 135 -5.64 -1.70 16.27
N VAL A 136 -4.40 -2.03 15.89
CA VAL A 136 -4.08 -3.27 15.16
C VAL A 136 -3.06 -4.04 15.99
N GLU A 137 -3.45 -5.22 16.41
CA GLU A 137 -2.57 -6.19 17.09
C GLU A 137 -1.87 -7.06 16.06
N ASN A 138 -0.67 -7.55 16.40
CA ASN A 138 0.13 -8.41 15.54
C ASN A 138 0.27 -7.82 14.13
N ILE A 139 0.87 -6.64 14.05
CA ILE A 139 1.04 -5.93 12.76
C ILE A 139 1.92 -6.71 11.77
N GLU A 140 2.74 -7.63 12.27
CA GLU A 140 3.50 -8.57 11.46
C GLU A 140 2.62 -9.50 10.61
N ASP A 141 1.39 -9.81 11.07
CA ASP A 141 0.45 -10.65 10.34
C ASP A 141 -0.13 -9.96 9.10
N LEU A 142 -0.05 -8.64 9.01
CA LEU A 142 -0.64 -7.89 7.90
C LEU A 142 0.00 -8.23 6.55
N PHE A 143 1.24 -8.68 6.53
CA PHE A 143 1.86 -9.17 5.30
C PHE A 143 1.20 -10.47 4.82
N PHE A 144 0.85 -11.37 5.74
CA PHE A 144 0.14 -12.61 5.40
C PHE A 144 -1.28 -12.33 4.92
N GLU A 145 -1.94 -11.33 5.51
CA GLU A 145 -3.25 -10.90 5.04
C GLU A 145 -3.18 -10.34 3.61
N PHE A 146 -2.12 -9.62 3.29
CA PHE A 146 -1.85 -9.19 1.92
C PHE A 146 -1.67 -10.37 0.97
N LEU A 147 -0.91 -11.40 1.38
CA LEU A 147 -0.73 -12.62 0.58
C LEU A 147 -2.04 -13.41 0.44
N ARG A 148 -2.85 -13.50 1.50
CA ARG A 148 -4.18 -14.12 1.45
C ARG A 148 -5.08 -13.47 0.39
N VAL A 149 -5.07 -12.15 0.35
CA VAL A 149 -5.81 -11.39 -0.67
C VAL A 149 -5.23 -11.65 -2.07
N ALA A 150 -3.90 -11.69 -2.21
CA ALA A 150 -3.23 -11.99 -3.47
C ALA A 150 -3.57 -13.38 -4.00
N GLU A 151 -3.62 -14.39 -3.12
CA GLU A 151 -3.99 -15.77 -3.47
C GLU A 151 -5.42 -15.86 -4.01
N TYR A 152 -6.34 -15.05 -3.47
CA TYR A 152 -7.72 -15.01 -3.95
C TYR A 152 -7.84 -14.26 -5.29
N ILE A 153 -7.29 -13.06 -5.39
CA ILE A 153 -7.39 -12.19 -6.57
C ILE A 153 -6.65 -12.78 -7.78
N LYS A 154 -5.53 -13.48 -7.55
CA LYS A 154 -4.63 -14.03 -8.58
C LYS A 154 -4.15 -12.97 -9.57
N PRO A 155 -3.54 -11.88 -9.10
CA PRO A 155 -3.01 -10.85 -9.99
C PRO A 155 -1.85 -11.40 -10.83
N ARG A 156 -1.55 -10.75 -11.96
CA ARG A 156 -0.39 -11.13 -12.79
C ARG A 156 0.95 -10.79 -12.12
N VAL A 157 0.96 -9.72 -11.32
CA VAL A 157 2.14 -9.26 -10.57
C VAL A 157 1.71 -8.83 -9.18
N ILE A 158 2.50 -9.20 -8.18
CA ILE A 158 2.38 -8.72 -6.80
C ILE A 158 3.55 -7.79 -6.53
N VAL A 159 3.27 -6.58 -6.04
CA VAL A 159 4.28 -5.62 -5.59
C VAL A 159 4.11 -5.40 -4.10
N GLY A 160 5.04 -5.92 -3.32
CA GLY A 160 5.10 -5.72 -1.86
C GLY A 160 6.25 -4.78 -1.50
N GLU A 161 5.95 -3.58 -1.01
CA GLU A 161 6.96 -2.65 -0.52
C GLU A 161 7.15 -2.83 0.99
N ASN A 162 8.40 -2.90 1.44
CA ASN A 162 8.69 -2.98 2.87
C ASN A 162 10.14 -2.52 3.16
N VAL A 163 10.48 -2.38 4.45
CA VAL A 163 11.83 -1.97 4.88
C VAL A 163 12.82 -3.13 4.78
N ALA A 164 14.12 -2.79 4.57
CA ALA A 164 15.20 -3.78 4.51
C ALA A 164 15.31 -4.67 5.77
N GLY A 165 14.83 -4.20 6.92
CA GLY A 165 14.79 -4.99 8.16
C GLY A 165 13.98 -6.29 8.04
N LEU A 166 13.05 -6.36 7.11
CA LEU A 166 12.26 -7.57 6.83
C LEU A 166 13.13 -8.71 6.26
N THR A 167 14.22 -8.39 5.57
CA THR A 167 15.14 -9.35 4.96
C THR A 167 16.34 -9.70 5.86
N MET A 168 16.29 -9.30 7.13
CA MET A 168 17.40 -9.46 8.09
C MET A 168 16.98 -10.25 9.34
N GLY A 169 17.91 -11.03 9.90
CA GLY A 169 17.74 -11.73 11.18
C GLY A 169 16.51 -12.69 11.20
N GLU A 170 15.85 -12.76 12.35
CA GLU A 170 14.69 -13.64 12.56
C GLU A 170 13.50 -13.31 11.64
N ALA A 171 13.35 -12.05 11.25
CA ALA A 171 12.31 -11.65 10.30
C ALA A 171 12.51 -12.34 8.94
N LYS A 172 13.77 -12.43 8.47
CA LYS A 172 14.08 -13.13 7.22
C LYS A 172 13.65 -14.60 7.27
N GLU A 173 13.97 -15.31 8.35
CA GLU A 173 13.61 -16.72 8.50
C GLU A 173 12.09 -16.91 8.50
N TYR A 174 11.37 -16.03 9.21
CA TYR A 174 9.91 -16.06 9.29
C TYR A 174 9.24 -15.84 7.92
N TYR A 175 9.71 -14.87 7.12
CA TYR A 175 9.10 -14.53 5.83
C TYR A 175 9.61 -15.37 4.66
N LEU A 176 10.75 -16.05 4.77
CA LEU A 176 11.25 -16.97 3.73
C LEU A 176 10.81 -18.42 3.95
N SER A 177 10.15 -18.74 5.07
CA SER A 177 9.56 -20.06 5.31
C SER A 177 8.20 -20.26 4.63
N LEU A 178 7.80 -19.29 3.81
CA LEU A 178 6.55 -19.21 3.04
C LEU A 178 6.80 -19.48 1.57
#